data_2896579df8ad46a52062078c02f28ec3
#
_entry.id   2896579df8ad46a52062078c02f28ec3
#
_cell.length_a   1.000
_cell.length_b   1.000
_cell.length_c   1.000
_cell.angle_alpha   90.00
_cell.angle_beta   90.00
_cell.angle_gamma   90.00
#
_symmetry.space_group_name_H-M   'P 1'
#
loop_
_entity.id
_entity.type
_entity.pdbx_description
1 polymer ?
#
loop_
_entity_poly.entity_id
_entity_poly.type
_entity_poly.pdbx_seq_one_letter_code
_entity_poly.pdbx_strand_id
1 'polypeptide(L)'
;SAASDVYKRQGLPVRLTQGDYANYKITTREDLPAPEKNGGNGMRIGHGYDVHRLVEGRALVLGGVTVPYEKGLLGHSDADVLTHAVMDALLGAAALGDIGKLFPDTDPAYKGADSIALLQEVGRVLARAGWAAGNIDATLLCQAPKLAPYIPAMRENLAAALGISAEDVSVKATTEEKLGFTGSGEGIAAHSVCLLRRI
;
A
#
# COMPACT_ATOMS: atom_id res chain seq x y z
N SER A 1 8.38 -35.25 35.28
CA SER A 1 8.95 -35.15 33.92
C SER A 1 10.28 -35.89 33.91
N ALA A 2 10.72 -36.37 32.73
CA ALA A 2 11.97 -37.14 32.60
C ALA A 2 13.18 -36.42 33.22
N ALA A 3 13.25 -35.10 33.13
CA ALA A 3 14.33 -34.29 33.72
C ALA A 3 14.29 -34.32 35.25
N SER A 4 13.13 -34.18 35.89
CA SER A 4 12.99 -34.26 37.35
C SER A 4 13.30 -35.66 37.88
N ASP A 5 13.06 -36.72 37.12
CA ASP A 5 13.36 -38.08 37.49
C ASP A 5 14.87 -38.39 37.45
N VAL A 6 15.62 -37.76 36.55
CA VAL A 6 17.07 -37.86 36.50
C VAL A 6 17.70 -37.22 37.75
N TYR A 7 17.31 -36.02 38.10
CA TYR A 7 17.83 -35.35 39.32
C TYR A 7 17.47 -36.10 40.61
N LYS A 8 16.25 -36.64 40.73
CA LYS A 8 15.86 -37.48 41.86
C LYS A 8 16.72 -38.73 42.01
N ARG A 9 17.04 -39.40 40.91
CA ARG A 9 17.94 -40.58 40.89
C ARG A 9 19.36 -40.24 41.30
N GLN A 10 19.80 -39.01 41.15
CA GLN A 10 21.12 -38.51 41.54
C GLN A 10 21.15 -38.02 43.00
N GLY A 11 20.05 -38.10 43.75
CA GLY A 11 19.97 -37.69 45.15
C GLY A 11 19.97 -36.15 45.34
N LEU A 12 19.76 -35.39 44.28
CA LEU A 12 19.71 -33.94 44.32
C LEU A 12 18.34 -33.43 44.83
N PRO A 13 18.30 -32.40 45.65
CA PRO A 13 17.03 -31.84 46.12
C PRO A 13 16.29 -31.20 44.98
N VAL A 14 15.04 -31.63 44.73
CA VAL A 14 14.17 -31.08 43.69
C VAL A 14 13.04 -30.30 44.36
N ARG A 15 12.97 -29.00 44.02
CA ARG A 15 11.88 -28.13 44.49
C ARG A 15 10.86 -27.96 43.35
N LEU A 16 9.60 -28.25 43.65
CA LEU A 16 8.51 -27.98 42.73
C LEU A 16 8.08 -26.51 42.85
N THR A 17 7.96 -25.83 41.76
CA THR A 17 7.35 -24.49 41.70
C THR A 17 6.11 -24.55 40.81
N GLN A 18 5.12 -23.70 41.14
CA GLN A 18 3.93 -23.59 40.30
C GLN A 18 4.30 -23.02 38.95
N GLY A 19 4.00 -23.73 37.88
CA GLY A 19 4.19 -23.29 36.49
C GLY A 19 2.89 -22.75 35.91
N ASP A 20 3.01 -22.03 34.80
CA ASP A 20 1.87 -21.63 33.98
C ASP A 20 1.43 -22.80 33.11
N TYR A 21 0.12 -23.08 33.04
CA TYR A 21 -0.46 -24.11 32.17
C TYR A 21 -0.26 -23.82 30.69
N ALA A 22 -0.05 -22.56 30.31
CA ALA A 22 0.30 -22.16 28.93
C ALA A 22 1.74 -22.56 28.53
N ASN A 23 2.61 -22.89 29.52
CA ASN A 23 3.99 -23.29 29.27
C ASN A 23 4.09 -24.81 29.19
N TYR A 24 3.71 -25.41 28.07
CA TYR A 24 3.83 -26.84 27.81
C TYR A 24 5.04 -27.15 26.94
N LYS A 25 5.63 -28.33 27.17
CA LYS A 25 6.81 -28.78 26.45
C LYS A 25 6.39 -29.42 25.12
N ILE A 26 6.88 -28.89 24.00
CA ILE A 26 6.76 -29.49 22.68
C ILE A 26 7.88 -30.53 22.53
N THR A 27 7.54 -31.80 22.40
CA THR A 27 8.48 -32.92 22.29
C THR A 27 8.25 -33.78 21.05
N THR A 28 7.05 -33.78 20.54
CA THR A 28 6.65 -34.58 19.36
C THR A 28 5.95 -33.68 18.34
N ARG A 29 5.76 -34.17 17.14
CA ARG A 29 5.08 -33.42 16.08
C ARG A 29 3.59 -33.18 16.42
N GLU A 30 3.00 -34.06 17.20
CA GLU A 30 1.62 -34.00 17.67
C GLU A 30 1.40 -32.89 18.72
N ASP A 31 2.49 -32.52 19.45
CA ASP A 31 2.44 -31.43 20.42
C ASP A 31 2.44 -30.04 19.76
N LEU A 32 2.74 -29.97 18.46
CA LEU A 32 2.63 -28.72 17.71
C LEU A 32 1.15 -28.35 17.57
N PRO A 33 0.78 -27.11 17.90
CA PRO A 33 -0.57 -26.66 17.59
C PRO A 33 -0.81 -26.90 16.10
N ALA A 34 -1.97 -27.49 15.79
CA ALA A 34 -2.37 -27.63 14.39
C ALA A 34 -2.17 -26.29 13.72
N PRO A 35 -1.52 -26.25 12.51
CA PRO A 35 -1.38 -25.00 11.80
C PRO A 35 -2.79 -24.39 11.70
N GLU A 36 -2.95 -23.21 12.28
CA GLU A 36 -4.21 -22.48 12.17
C GLU A 36 -4.55 -22.48 10.67
N LYS A 37 -5.68 -23.09 10.32
CA LYS A 37 -6.16 -23.09 8.94
C LYS A 37 -6.34 -21.62 8.55
N ASN A 38 -5.28 -21.03 8.01
CA ASN A 38 -5.23 -19.72 7.35
C ASN A 38 -6.20 -18.65 7.91
N GLY A 39 -6.29 -18.53 9.21
CA GLY A 39 -6.86 -17.40 9.92
C GLY A 39 -5.78 -16.43 10.38
N GLY A 40 -4.58 -16.49 9.80
CA GLY A 40 -3.56 -15.50 10.06
C GLY A 40 -4.13 -14.12 9.74
N ASN A 41 -3.84 -13.13 10.59
CA ASN A 41 -4.08 -11.71 10.29
C ASN A 41 -3.49 -11.43 8.90
N GLY A 42 -4.28 -11.74 7.86
CA GLY A 42 -3.82 -11.74 6.49
C GLY A 42 -3.47 -10.32 6.08
N MET A 43 -2.22 -9.95 6.30
CA MET A 43 -1.64 -8.74 5.75
C MET A 43 -1.05 -9.06 4.39
N ARG A 44 -1.22 -8.16 3.42
CA ARG A 44 -0.60 -8.25 2.10
C ARG A 44 0.06 -6.93 1.76
N ILE A 45 1.22 -7.00 1.16
CA ILE A 45 1.96 -5.85 0.67
C ILE A 45 1.85 -5.81 -0.85
N GLY A 46 1.62 -4.63 -1.40
CA GLY A 46 1.67 -4.37 -2.82
C GLY A 46 2.55 -3.18 -3.13
N HIS A 47 3.10 -3.16 -4.33
CA HIS A 47 3.86 -2.06 -4.89
C HIS A 47 3.21 -1.65 -6.22
N GLY A 48 3.06 -0.33 -6.43
CA GLY A 48 2.63 0.27 -7.68
C GLY A 48 3.65 1.28 -8.17
N TYR A 49 3.75 1.40 -9.46
CA TYR A 49 4.57 2.39 -10.16
C TYR A 49 3.80 2.92 -11.35
N ASP A 50 3.79 4.24 -11.52
CA ASP A 50 3.26 4.88 -12.71
C ASP A 50 4.13 6.07 -13.14
N VAL A 51 4.05 6.43 -14.40
CA VAL A 51 4.80 7.52 -14.97
C VAL A 51 4.02 8.16 -16.12
N HIS A 52 3.97 9.50 -16.11
CA HIS A 52 3.35 10.27 -17.18
C HIS A 52 4.26 11.40 -17.68
N ARG A 53 4.17 11.68 -18.97
CA ARG A 53 4.90 12.76 -19.62
C ARG A 53 4.28 14.11 -19.26
N LEU A 54 5.12 15.12 -19.00
CA LEU A 54 4.70 16.51 -18.85
C LEU A 54 4.51 17.16 -20.24
N VAL A 55 3.34 17.79 -20.44
CA VAL A 55 2.96 18.49 -21.66
C VAL A 55 2.28 19.82 -21.33
N GLU A 56 2.36 20.76 -22.25
CA GLU A 56 1.63 22.04 -22.15
C GLU A 56 0.13 21.86 -22.36
N GLY A 57 -0.67 22.81 -21.88
CA GLY A 57 -2.12 22.85 -22.12
C GLY A 57 -2.95 21.83 -21.31
N ARG A 58 -2.36 21.18 -20.31
CA ARG A 58 -3.08 20.31 -19.36
C ARG A 58 -2.89 20.80 -17.93
N ALA A 59 -3.90 20.58 -17.09
CA ALA A 59 -3.75 20.76 -15.66
C ALA A 59 -2.83 19.68 -15.07
N LEU A 60 -2.04 20.03 -14.08
CA LEU A 60 -1.27 19.07 -13.29
C LEU A 60 -2.12 18.63 -12.11
N VAL A 61 -2.59 17.38 -12.12
CA VAL A 61 -3.38 16.77 -11.05
C VAL A 61 -2.54 15.68 -10.38
N LEU A 62 -2.42 15.74 -9.05
CA LEU A 62 -1.67 14.78 -8.24
C LEU A 62 -2.43 14.54 -6.92
N GLY A 63 -2.80 13.28 -6.65
CA GLY A 63 -3.61 12.92 -5.47
C GLY A 63 -4.95 13.69 -5.42
N GLY A 64 -5.57 13.90 -6.60
CA GLY A 64 -6.81 14.68 -6.73
C GLY A 64 -6.64 16.20 -6.48
N VAL A 65 -5.40 16.70 -6.37
CA VAL A 65 -5.10 18.12 -6.16
C VAL A 65 -4.58 18.74 -7.45
N THR A 66 -5.23 19.81 -7.92
CA THR A 66 -4.71 20.61 -9.03
C THR A 66 -3.56 21.48 -8.54
N VAL A 67 -2.35 21.18 -9.02
CA VAL A 67 -1.14 21.91 -8.67
C VAL A 67 -0.89 22.99 -9.73
N PRO A 68 -0.77 24.27 -9.36
CA PRO A 68 -0.44 25.34 -10.29
C PRO A 68 0.93 25.10 -10.93
N TYR A 69 0.93 24.83 -12.23
CA TYR A 69 2.14 24.65 -13.02
C TYR A 69 1.83 24.88 -14.52
N GLU A 70 2.83 25.26 -15.29
CA GLU A 70 2.69 25.54 -16.73
C GLU A 70 2.40 24.29 -17.58
N LYS A 71 2.72 23.12 -17.06
CA LYS A 71 2.53 21.81 -17.71
C LYS A 71 1.69 20.90 -16.84
N GLY A 72 0.98 19.98 -17.47
CA GLY A 72 0.29 18.87 -16.79
C GLY A 72 0.66 17.53 -17.39
N LEU A 73 0.16 16.47 -16.83
CA LEU A 73 0.49 15.11 -17.23
C LEU A 73 -0.40 14.65 -18.40
N LEU A 74 0.22 13.94 -19.36
CA LEU A 74 -0.46 13.36 -20.52
C LEU A 74 -0.96 11.97 -20.17
N GLY A 75 -2.25 11.72 -20.29
CA GLY A 75 -2.88 10.42 -20.09
C GLY A 75 -4.31 10.42 -20.59
N HIS A 76 -4.96 9.24 -20.51
CA HIS A 76 -6.34 9.03 -20.96
C HIS A 76 -7.37 9.62 -19.95
N SER A 77 -7.10 9.49 -18.64
CA SER A 77 -7.84 10.11 -17.54
C SER A 77 -7.35 11.53 -17.27
N ASP A 78 -7.47 12.00 -16.02
CA ASP A 78 -6.79 13.21 -15.53
C ASP A 78 -5.26 13.04 -15.39
N ALA A 79 -4.74 11.82 -15.64
CA ALA A 79 -3.32 11.43 -15.58
C ALA A 79 -2.69 11.65 -14.18
N ASP A 80 -3.46 11.47 -13.12
CA ASP A 80 -2.96 11.53 -11.74
C ASP A 80 -2.05 10.34 -11.42
N VAL A 81 -0.77 10.51 -11.72
CA VAL A 81 0.26 9.48 -11.55
C VAL A 81 0.39 8.96 -10.12
N LEU A 82 0.10 9.81 -9.11
CA LEU A 82 0.13 9.41 -7.70
C LEU A 82 -1.01 8.44 -7.39
N THR A 83 -2.23 8.82 -7.77
CA THR A 83 -3.42 7.99 -7.53
C THR A 83 -3.36 6.68 -8.31
N HIS A 84 -2.81 6.69 -9.55
CA HIS A 84 -2.60 5.46 -10.34
C HIS A 84 -1.63 4.50 -9.64
N ALA A 85 -0.47 4.99 -9.18
CA ALA A 85 0.48 4.16 -8.46
C ALA A 85 -0.11 3.57 -7.17
N VAL A 86 -0.96 4.34 -6.46
CA VAL A 86 -1.68 3.84 -5.27
C VAL A 86 -2.68 2.74 -5.65
N MET A 87 -3.46 2.91 -6.71
CA MET A 87 -4.41 1.90 -7.19
C MET A 87 -3.71 0.60 -7.58
N ASP A 88 -2.61 0.67 -8.31
CA ASP A 88 -1.82 -0.50 -8.70
C ASP A 88 -1.22 -1.23 -7.50
N ALA A 89 -0.71 -0.49 -6.50
CA ALA A 89 -0.24 -1.10 -5.25
C ALA A 89 -1.35 -1.89 -4.56
N LEU A 90 -2.54 -1.32 -4.45
CA LEU A 90 -3.70 -1.92 -3.79
C LEU A 90 -4.21 -3.16 -4.53
N LEU A 91 -4.40 -3.08 -5.85
CA LEU A 91 -4.85 -4.19 -6.69
C LEU A 91 -3.82 -5.31 -6.72
N GLY A 92 -2.53 -4.98 -6.85
CA GLY A 92 -1.43 -5.93 -6.81
C GLY A 92 -1.36 -6.69 -5.48
N ALA A 93 -1.49 -5.99 -4.34
CA ALA A 93 -1.52 -6.61 -3.02
C ALA A 93 -2.66 -7.64 -2.88
N ALA A 94 -3.84 -7.33 -3.45
CA ALA A 94 -4.98 -8.23 -3.46
C ALA A 94 -4.89 -9.36 -4.50
N ALA A 95 -3.88 -9.35 -5.36
CA ALA A 95 -3.72 -10.24 -6.53
C ALA A 95 -4.87 -10.11 -7.54
N LEU A 96 -5.37 -8.90 -7.74
CA LEU A 96 -6.48 -8.58 -8.67
C LEU A 96 -6.00 -8.01 -10.02
N GLY A 97 -4.68 -7.88 -10.21
CA GLY A 97 -4.07 -7.32 -11.40
C GLY A 97 -3.72 -5.85 -11.23
N ASP A 98 -4.00 -5.03 -12.23
CA ASP A 98 -3.65 -3.62 -12.34
C ASP A 98 -4.86 -2.76 -12.74
N ILE A 99 -4.65 -1.44 -12.77
CA ILE A 99 -5.71 -0.49 -13.17
C ILE A 99 -6.12 -0.65 -14.62
N GLY A 100 -5.22 -1.03 -15.52
CA GLY A 100 -5.52 -1.22 -16.94
C GLY A 100 -6.51 -2.36 -17.19
N LYS A 101 -6.49 -3.40 -16.32
CA LYS A 101 -7.46 -4.49 -16.36
C LYS A 101 -8.83 -4.06 -15.84
N LEU A 102 -8.87 -3.20 -14.80
CA LEU A 102 -10.11 -2.76 -14.17
C LEU A 102 -10.76 -1.60 -14.92
N PHE A 103 -9.95 -0.69 -15.46
CA PHE A 103 -10.37 0.52 -16.17
C PHE A 103 -9.61 0.62 -17.51
N PRO A 104 -9.98 -0.17 -18.53
CA PRO A 104 -9.28 -0.16 -19.81
C PRO A 104 -9.28 1.23 -20.46
N ASP A 105 -8.14 1.68 -20.92
CA ASP A 105 -7.98 2.95 -21.65
C ASP A 105 -8.71 2.96 -23.02
N THR A 106 -9.05 1.77 -23.52
CA THR A 106 -9.87 1.59 -24.72
C THR A 106 -11.37 1.86 -24.49
N ASP A 107 -11.83 1.92 -23.21
CA ASP A 107 -13.23 2.20 -22.89
C ASP A 107 -13.47 3.72 -22.80
N PRO A 108 -14.31 4.29 -23.70
CA PRO A 108 -14.62 5.71 -23.68
C PRO A 108 -15.19 6.24 -22.37
N ALA A 109 -15.77 5.36 -21.54
CA ALA A 109 -16.35 5.71 -20.22
C ALA A 109 -15.30 6.28 -19.26
N TYR A 110 -14.03 5.93 -19.42
CA TYR A 110 -12.93 6.41 -18.55
C TYR A 110 -12.14 7.58 -19.11
N LYS A 111 -12.51 8.07 -20.30
CA LYS A 111 -11.86 9.24 -20.91
C LYS A 111 -12.09 10.48 -20.06
N GLY A 112 -10.99 11.07 -19.55
CA GLY A 112 -11.04 12.23 -18.66
C GLY A 112 -11.57 11.91 -17.26
N ALA A 113 -11.61 10.63 -16.88
CA ALA A 113 -12.10 10.22 -15.57
C ALA A 113 -11.26 10.82 -14.43
N ASP A 114 -11.93 11.16 -13.34
CA ASP A 114 -11.33 11.57 -12.08
C ASP A 114 -10.71 10.35 -11.39
N SER A 115 -9.39 10.35 -11.22
CA SER A 115 -8.67 9.23 -10.63
C SER A 115 -9.03 8.98 -9.16
N ILE A 116 -9.50 9.99 -8.42
CA ILE A 116 -10.02 9.79 -7.05
C ILE A 116 -11.33 9.00 -7.08
N ALA A 117 -12.20 9.23 -8.06
CA ALA A 117 -13.40 8.42 -8.23
C ALA A 117 -13.05 6.96 -8.63
N LEU A 118 -12.03 6.75 -9.46
CA LEU A 118 -11.52 5.41 -9.77
C LEU A 118 -10.93 4.72 -8.54
N LEU A 119 -10.20 5.44 -7.68
CA LEU A 119 -9.66 4.91 -6.43
C LEU A 119 -10.78 4.48 -5.46
N GLN A 120 -11.90 5.21 -5.39
CA GLN A 120 -13.08 4.79 -4.63
C GLN A 120 -13.63 3.46 -5.13
N GLU A 121 -13.67 3.24 -6.45
CA GLU A 121 -14.10 1.95 -7.00
C GLU A 121 -13.11 0.83 -6.67
N VAL A 122 -11.80 1.10 -6.72
CA VAL A 122 -10.78 0.15 -6.23
C VAL A 122 -11.05 -0.24 -4.78
N GLY A 123 -11.36 0.74 -3.91
CA GLY A 123 -11.74 0.46 -2.51
C GLY A 123 -12.94 -0.48 -2.41
N ARG A 124 -13.98 -0.29 -3.24
CA ARG A 124 -15.15 -1.18 -3.30
C ARG A 124 -14.78 -2.58 -3.81
N VAL A 125 -13.91 -2.68 -4.82
CA VAL A 125 -13.41 -3.98 -5.34
C VAL A 125 -12.66 -4.73 -4.26
N LEU A 126 -11.77 -4.06 -3.52
CA LEU A 126 -11.04 -4.65 -2.40
C LEU A 126 -11.99 -5.16 -1.32
N ALA A 127 -12.98 -4.36 -0.92
CA ALA A 127 -13.96 -4.76 0.10
C ALA A 127 -14.75 -6.01 -0.31
N ARG A 128 -15.19 -6.10 -1.58
CA ARG A 128 -15.82 -7.31 -2.13
C ARG A 128 -14.91 -8.53 -2.09
N ALA A 129 -13.60 -8.34 -2.17
CA ALA A 129 -12.60 -9.41 -2.05
C ALA A 129 -12.17 -9.70 -0.60
N GLY A 130 -12.78 -9.04 0.40
CA GLY A 130 -12.50 -9.22 1.83
C GLY A 130 -11.23 -8.50 2.30
N TRP A 131 -10.86 -7.40 1.64
CA TRP A 131 -9.67 -6.60 1.96
C TRP A 131 -10.00 -5.13 2.19
N ALA A 132 -9.24 -4.49 3.05
CA ALA A 132 -9.21 -3.04 3.19
C ALA A 132 -7.76 -2.54 3.19
N ALA A 133 -7.56 -1.30 2.79
CA ALA A 133 -6.28 -0.62 2.97
C ALA A 133 -5.95 -0.49 4.46
N GLY A 134 -4.72 -0.83 4.85
CA GLY A 134 -4.20 -0.63 6.19
C GLY A 134 -3.40 0.66 6.27
N ASN A 135 -2.41 0.80 5.39
CA ASN A 135 -1.67 2.05 5.21
C ASN A 135 -1.12 2.16 3.79
N ILE A 136 -0.74 3.38 3.42
CA ILE A 136 -0.14 3.71 2.13
C ILE A 136 1.10 4.56 2.38
N ASP A 137 2.19 4.26 1.68
CA ASP A 137 3.37 5.08 1.57
C ASP A 137 3.69 5.32 0.09
N ALA A 138 3.67 6.57 -0.36
CA ALA A 138 3.91 6.94 -1.74
C ALA A 138 5.01 7.99 -1.87
N THR A 139 5.74 7.93 -2.98
CA THR A 139 6.82 8.86 -3.30
C THR A 139 6.66 9.37 -4.73
N LEU A 140 6.54 10.69 -4.87
CA LEU A 140 6.55 11.38 -6.16
C LEU A 140 7.99 11.76 -6.54
N LEU A 141 8.40 11.43 -7.75
CA LEU A 141 9.66 11.84 -8.36
C LEU A 141 9.34 13.00 -9.31
N CYS A 142 9.62 14.23 -8.85
CA CYS A 142 9.21 15.46 -9.51
C CYS A 142 10.27 16.54 -9.37
N GLN A 143 10.88 16.95 -10.47
CA GLN A 143 11.88 18.03 -10.45
C GLN A 143 11.25 19.39 -10.17
N ALA A 144 10.09 19.64 -10.73
CA ALA A 144 9.26 20.84 -10.54
C ALA A 144 7.80 20.52 -10.86
N PRO A 145 6.82 21.25 -10.22
CA PRO A 145 6.98 22.27 -9.19
C PRO A 145 7.30 21.70 -7.80
N LYS A 146 7.51 22.55 -6.79
CA LYS A 146 7.60 22.12 -5.39
C LYS A 146 6.25 21.62 -4.90
N LEU A 147 6.16 20.36 -4.48
CA LEU A 147 4.92 19.69 -4.10
C LEU A 147 4.58 19.79 -2.60
N ALA A 148 5.54 20.14 -1.75
CA ALA A 148 5.37 20.15 -0.30
C ALA A 148 4.08 20.88 0.20
N PRO A 149 3.67 22.03 -0.34
CA PRO A 149 2.44 22.69 0.12
C PRO A 149 1.15 21.92 -0.19
N TYR A 150 1.17 21.01 -1.16
CA TYR A 150 -0.01 20.27 -1.65
C TYR A 150 -0.14 18.88 -1.04
N ILE A 151 0.93 18.35 -0.45
CA ILE A 151 0.98 17.00 0.14
C ILE A 151 -0.13 16.76 1.18
N PRO A 152 -0.44 17.69 2.11
CA PRO A 152 -1.52 17.46 3.07
C PRO A 152 -2.87 17.16 2.40
N ALA A 153 -3.25 17.96 1.39
CA ALA A 153 -4.50 17.75 0.66
C ALA A 153 -4.51 16.45 -0.16
N MET A 154 -3.38 16.07 -0.78
CA MET A 154 -3.24 14.78 -1.47
C MET A 154 -3.51 13.61 -0.51
N ARG A 155 -2.93 13.64 0.69
CA ARG A 155 -3.12 12.63 1.73
C ARG A 155 -4.59 12.52 2.15
N GLU A 156 -5.24 13.65 2.38
CA GLU A 156 -6.66 13.71 2.76
C GLU A 156 -7.56 13.12 1.67
N ASN A 157 -7.33 13.46 0.40
CA ASN A 157 -8.11 12.94 -0.72
C ASN A 157 -7.98 11.42 -0.87
N LEU A 158 -6.75 10.89 -0.82
CA LEU A 158 -6.47 9.45 -0.91
C LEU A 158 -7.11 8.71 0.27
N ALA A 159 -6.97 9.23 1.49
CA ALA A 159 -7.53 8.65 2.69
C ALA A 159 -9.06 8.62 2.64
N ALA A 160 -9.69 9.74 2.27
CA ALA A 160 -11.14 9.84 2.14
C ALA A 160 -11.69 8.89 1.09
N ALA A 161 -11.01 8.74 -0.06
CA ALA A 161 -11.42 7.82 -1.12
C ALA A 161 -11.45 6.36 -0.67
N LEU A 162 -10.56 5.97 0.24
CA LEU A 162 -10.42 4.59 0.75
C LEU A 162 -11.09 4.37 2.11
N GLY A 163 -11.62 5.41 2.75
CA GLY A 163 -12.25 5.32 4.07
C GLY A 163 -11.27 4.98 5.19
N ILE A 164 -10.02 5.45 5.09
CA ILE A 164 -8.97 5.29 6.12
C ILE A 164 -8.59 6.65 6.72
N SER A 165 -7.81 6.65 7.80
CA SER A 165 -7.28 7.88 8.38
C SER A 165 -6.22 8.52 7.48
N ALA A 166 -6.17 9.86 7.40
CA ALA A 166 -5.06 10.54 6.74
C ALA A 166 -3.69 10.28 7.43
N GLU A 167 -3.70 9.81 8.67
CA GLU A 167 -2.50 9.39 9.40
C GLU A 167 -1.92 8.06 8.85
N ASP A 168 -2.76 7.24 8.19
CA ASP A 168 -2.34 6.00 7.54
C ASP A 168 -1.84 6.22 6.10
N VAL A 169 -1.83 7.46 5.61
CA VAL A 169 -1.36 7.82 4.27
C VAL A 169 -0.14 8.72 4.37
N SER A 170 0.99 8.24 3.86
CA SER A 170 2.22 9.02 3.69
C SER A 170 2.40 9.36 2.21
N VAL A 171 2.64 10.63 1.90
CA VAL A 171 3.06 11.10 0.58
C VAL A 171 4.33 11.91 0.74
N LYS A 172 5.35 11.57 -0.03
CA LYS A 172 6.64 12.25 -0.08
C LYS A 172 6.92 12.70 -1.51
N ALA A 173 7.69 13.74 -1.67
CA ALA A 173 8.18 14.16 -2.98
C ALA A 173 9.71 14.35 -2.93
N THR A 174 10.39 13.92 -3.97
CA THR A 174 11.84 14.09 -4.13
C THR A 174 12.17 14.50 -5.56
N THR A 175 13.32 15.14 -5.73
CA THR A 175 13.95 15.33 -7.06
C THR A 175 14.87 14.16 -7.34
N GLU A 176 15.26 13.98 -8.60
CA GLU A 176 16.34 13.07 -8.99
C GLU A 176 17.63 13.82 -9.35
N GLU A 177 17.83 14.99 -8.74
CA GLU A 177 19.05 15.80 -8.89
C GLU A 177 19.42 16.06 -10.37
N LYS A 178 18.40 16.30 -11.21
CA LYS A 178 18.50 16.50 -12.67
C LYS A 178 18.93 15.25 -13.46
N LEU A 179 18.86 14.06 -12.85
CA LEU A 179 19.15 12.79 -13.52
C LEU A 179 17.87 12.19 -14.09
N GLY A 180 17.99 11.49 -15.21
CA GLY A 180 16.87 10.78 -15.83
C GLY A 180 15.76 11.70 -16.36
N PHE A 181 14.67 11.11 -16.82
CA PHE A 181 13.55 11.83 -17.44
C PHE A 181 12.73 12.66 -16.43
N THR A 182 12.67 12.25 -15.16
CA THR A 182 12.03 13.05 -14.11
C THR A 182 12.92 14.23 -13.72
N GLY A 183 14.23 14.01 -13.62
CA GLY A 183 15.19 15.05 -13.32
C GLY A 183 15.37 16.08 -14.45
N SER A 184 15.17 15.69 -15.72
CA SER A 184 15.13 16.62 -16.85
C SER A 184 13.80 17.36 -16.99
N GLY A 185 12.76 16.97 -16.23
CA GLY A 185 11.43 17.58 -16.30
C GLY A 185 10.61 17.13 -17.52
N GLU A 186 10.91 15.95 -18.07
CA GLU A 186 10.14 15.35 -19.17
C GLU A 186 8.87 14.65 -18.68
N GLY A 187 8.85 14.23 -17.42
CA GLY A 187 7.73 13.55 -16.80
C GLY A 187 7.76 13.60 -15.27
N ILE A 188 6.72 13.07 -14.67
CA ILE A 188 6.62 12.79 -13.24
C ILE A 188 6.36 11.31 -13.09
N ALA A 189 7.02 10.67 -12.11
CA ALA A 189 6.78 9.29 -11.73
C ALA A 189 6.30 9.22 -10.28
N ALA A 190 5.61 8.14 -9.95
CA ALA A 190 5.20 7.83 -8.59
C ALA A 190 5.46 6.35 -8.27
N HIS A 191 5.94 6.10 -7.07
CA HIS A 191 5.96 4.79 -6.43
C HIS A 191 4.98 4.78 -5.27
N SER A 192 4.31 3.67 -5.08
CA SER A 192 3.48 3.46 -3.90
C SER A 192 3.70 2.06 -3.34
N VAL A 193 3.72 1.96 -2.02
CA VAL A 193 3.64 0.69 -1.29
C VAL A 193 2.41 0.75 -0.40
N CYS A 194 1.65 -0.31 -0.33
CA CYS A 194 0.51 -0.42 0.55
C CYS A 194 0.53 -1.70 1.37
N LEU A 195 -0.10 -1.65 2.52
CA LEU A 195 -0.47 -2.81 3.31
C LEU A 195 -1.99 -2.99 3.24
N LEU A 196 -2.45 -4.18 2.88
CA LEU A 196 -3.85 -4.57 3.03
C LEU A 196 -4.04 -5.39 4.31
N ARG A 197 -5.22 -5.24 4.92
CA ARG A 197 -5.70 -6.06 6.05
C ARG A 197 -6.98 -6.78 5.66
N ARG A 198 -7.21 -7.95 6.23
CA ARG A 198 -8.49 -8.67 6.10
C ARG A 198 -9.61 -7.93 6.83
N ILE A 199 -10.81 -7.97 6.26
CA ILE A 199 -12.05 -7.48 6.85
C ILE A 199 -13.10 -8.58 6.87
#